data_f6425984772c020587fcd396f33fa1d4
#
_entry.id   f6425984772c020587fcd396f33fa1d4
#
_cell.length_a   1.000
_cell.length_b   1.000
_cell.length_c   1.000
_cell.angle_alpha   90.00
_cell.angle_beta   90.00
_cell.angle_gamma   90.00
#
_symmetry.space_group_name_H-M   'P 1'
#
loop_
_entity.id
_entity.type
_entity.pdbx_description
1 polymer ?
#
loop_
_entity_poly.entity_id
_entity_poly.type
_entity_poly.pdbx_seq_one_letter_code
_entity_poly.pdbx_strand_id
1 'polypeptide(L)'
;YFAWVFVATGIVLYKIRKRNNHKVGLALFGKGQKGKVLVVDRHSAHRTLAEKTGFLLQFCWSHILKNSKELAKDFGANGKYVHKKLKQIYALAKGLKHKGTDEMVQQLQGEIIELLNRHYKSKTVWKFVKGLNKDIDGLFRFVTGSDVDPTNNISERELRALVIIRKISNGSRSRRGANASAMLLSIIQTLRLQKKNVLEGLCDIINNPSGY
;
A
#
# COMPACT_ATOMS: atom_id res chain seq x y z
N TYR A 1 -17.45 8.12 -6.03
CA TYR A 1 -16.65 6.99 -6.52
C TYR A 1 -15.29 6.98 -5.85
N PHE A 2 -14.78 5.78 -5.53
CA PHE A 2 -13.45 5.53 -4.99
C PHE A 2 -12.57 4.88 -6.06
N ALA A 3 -11.31 5.30 -6.11
CA ALA A 3 -10.32 4.76 -7.02
C ALA A 3 -9.44 3.75 -6.28
N TRP A 4 -9.23 2.62 -6.92
CA TRP A 4 -8.29 1.59 -6.51
C TRP A 4 -7.22 1.48 -7.59
N VAL A 5 -5.97 1.40 -7.19
CA VAL A 5 -4.85 1.09 -8.07
C VAL A 5 -4.11 -0.11 -7.51
N PHE A 6 -3.85 -1.07 -8.38
CA PHE A 6 -3.07 -2.25 -8.09
C PHE A 6 -1.86 -2.24 -9.01
N VAL A 7 -0.69 -2.39 -8.44
CA VAL A 7 0.57 -2.43 -9.19
C VAL A 7 1.28 -3.74 -8.88
N ALA A 8 1.67 -4.43 -9.93
CA ALA A 8 2.50 -5.62 -9.87
C ALA A 8 3.64 -5.47 -10.89
N THR A 9 4.55 -6.44 -10.97
CA THR A 9 5.65 -6.43 -11.93
C THR A 9 5.11 -6.28 -13.35
N GLY A 10 5.36 -5.12 -13.96
CA GLY A 10 4.98 -4.82 -15.34
C GLY A 10 3.49 -4.54 -15.58
N ILE A 11 2.65 -4.44 -14.55
CA ILE A 11 1.20 -4.22 -14.69
C ILE A 11 0.69 -3.15 -13.72
N VAL A 12 -0.12 -2.25 -14.23
CA VAL A 12 -0.90 -1.29 -13.43
C VAL A 12 -2.37 -1.46 -13.75
N LEU A 13 -3.20 -1.67 -12.73
CA LEU A 13 -4.63 -1.84 -12.90
C LEU A 13 -5.41 -0.84 -12.05
N TYR A 14 -6.29 -0.08 -12.68
CA TYR A 14 -7.22 0.83 -12.02
C TYR A 14 -8.62 0.24 -11.97
N LYS A 15 -9.30 0.48 -10.85
CA LYS A 15 -10.73 0.20 -10.68
C LYS A 15 -11.40 1.39 -10.01
N ILE A 16 -12.51 1.84 -10.56
CA ILE A 16 -13.32 2.92 -9.98
C ILE A 16 -14.65 2.32 -9.53
N ARG A 17 -14.98 2.47 -8.25
CA ARG A 17 -16.19 1.87 -7.64
C ARG A 17 -16.90 2.86 -6.73
N LYS A 18 -18.20 2.67 -6.54
CA LYS A 18 -19.03 3.51 -5.63
C LYS A 18 -18.66 3.34 -4.15
N ARG A 19 -18.12 2.18 -3.76
CA ARG A 19 -17.80 1.86 -2.36
C ARG A 19 -16.32 1.55 -2.20
N ASN A 20 -15.73 2.01 -1.10
CA ASN A 20 -14.37 1.69 -0.69
C ASN A 20 -14.40 0.49 0.27
N ASN A 21 -14.39 -0.73 -0.29
CA ASN A 21 -14.40 -1.94 0.52
C ASN A 21 -13.58 -3.07 -0.12
N HIS A 22 -13.29 -4.11 0.66
CA HIS A 22 -12.50 -5.28 0.26
C HIS A 22 -13.04 -6.04 -0.96
N LYS A 23 -14.33 -5.89 -1.32
CA LYS A 23 -14.95 -6.62 -2.45
C LYS A 23 -14.28 -6.30 -3.79
N VAL A 24 -13.69 -5.10 -3.92
CA VAL A 24 -12.96 -4.71 -5.14
C VAL A 24 -11.73 -5.59 -5.35
N GLY A 25 -10.90 -5.74 -4.31
CA GLY A 25 -9.73 -6.61 -4.37
C GLY A 25 -10.12 -8.10 -4.44
N LEU A 26 -11.16 -8.51 -3.70
CA LEU A 26 -11.65 -9.89 -3.74
C LEU A 26 -12.13 -10.31 -5.15
N ALA A 27 -12.85 -9.42 -5.84
CA ALA A 27 -13.29 -9.65 -7.22
C ALA A 27 -12.13 -9.69 -8.24
N LEU A 28 -11.00 -9.04 -7.92
CA LEU A 28 -9.82 -9.03 -8.78
C LEU A 28 -8.94 -10.27 -8.55
N PHE A 29 -8.63 -10.57 -7.29
CA PHE A 29 -7.63 -11.59 -6.95
C PHE A 29 -8.23 -12.97 -6.71
N GLY A 30 -9.52 -13.06 -6.39
CA GLY A 30 -10.13 -14.30 -5.93
C GLY A 30 -9.61 -14.73 -4.56
N LYS A 31 -9.81 -16.01 -4.25
CA LYS A 31 -9.26 -16.69 -3.07
C LYS A 31 -7.93 -17.39 -3.44
N GLY A 32 -7.21 -17.90 -2.44
CA GLY A 32 -6.02 -18.75 -2.68
C GLY A 32 -4.72 -17.97 -2.95
N GLN A 33 -4.61 -16.75 -2.44
CA GLN A 33 -3.38 -15.94 -2.57
C GLN A 33 -2.34 -16.21 -1.46
N LYS A 34 -2.36 -17.42 -0.90
CA LYS A 34 -1.48 -17.83 0.21
C LYS A 34 0.00 -17.62 -0.15
N GLY A 35 0.78 -17.03 0.76
CA GLY A 35 2.21 -16.76 0.56
C GLY A 35 2.53 -15.50 -0.26
N LYS A 36 1.56 -14.92 -0.96
CA LYS A 36 1.79 -13.65 -1.68
C LYS A 36 1.65 -12.47 -0.74
N VAL A 37 2.47 -11.45 -0.94
CA VAL A 37 2.49 -10.24 -0.10
C VAL A 37 1.80 -9.08 -0.82
N LEU A 38 0.94 -8.37 -0.10
CA LEU A 38 0.30 -7.15 -0.57
C LEU A 38 0.81 -5.96 0.25
N VAL A 39 1.44 -4.98 -0.40
CA VAL A 39 1.94 -3.77 0.24
C VAL A 39 0.83 -2.71 0.26
N VAL A 40 0.40 -2.31 1.45
CA VAL A 40 -0.81 -1.47 1.63
C VAL A 40 -0.64 -0.46 2.77
N ASP A 41 -1.55 0.51 2.83
CA ASP A 41 -1.76 1.30 4.04
C ASP A 41 -2.49 0.49 5.13
N ARG A 42 -2.66 1.08 6.31
CA ARG A 42 -3.32 0.41 7.45
C ARG A 42 -4.85 0.50 7.43
N HIS A 43 -5.47 0.71 6.27
CA HIS A 43 -6.92 0.76 6.15
C HIS A 43 -7.56 -0.62 6.40
N SER A 44 -8.70 -0.65 7.08
CA SER A 44 -9.38 -1.89 7.49
C SER A 44 -9.79 -2.79 6.31
N ALA A 45 -10.14 -2.20 5.16
CA ALA A 45 -10.52 -2.96 3.97
C ALA A 45 -9.41 -3.91 3.47
N HIS A 46 -8.13 -3.56 3.68
CA HIS A 46 -6.99 -4.40 3.29
C HIS A 46 -6.84 -5.60 4.22
N ARG A 47 -7.09 -5.44 5.52
CA ARG A 47 -7.09 -6.58 6.46
C ARG A 47 -8.19 -7.58 6.11
N THR A 48 -9.42 -7.08 5.91
CA THR A 48 -10.54 -7.95 5.49
C THR A 48 -10.27 -8.62 4.13
N LEU A 49 -9.60 -7.93 3.20
CA LEU A 49 -9.18 -8.53 1.93
C LEU A 49 -8.20 -9.68 2.19
N ALA A 50 -7.16 -9.45 2.99
CA ALA A 50 -6.15 -10.46 3.31
C ALA A 50 -6.76 -11.71 3.98
N GLU A 51 -7.64 -11.51 4.96
CA GLU A 51 -8.37 -12.60 5.62
C GLU A 51 -9.16 -13.47 4.62
N LYS A 52 -9.78 -12.85 3.61
CA LYS A 52 -10.62 -13.56 2.61
C LYS A 52 -9.83 -14.16 1.46
N THR A 53 -8.66 -13.67 1.15
CA THR A 53 -7.84 -14.09 -0.01
C THR A 53 -6.64 -14.93 0.37
N GLY A 54 -6.15 -14.80 1.60
CA GLY A 54 -4.92 -15.44 2.07
C GLY A 54 -3.65 -14.61 1.83
N PHE A 55 -3.75 -13.38 1.34
CA PHE A 55 -2.60 -12.49 1.25
C PHE A 55 -1.95 -12.23 2.61
N LEU A 56 -0.63 -12.16 2.61
CA LEU A 56 0.14 -11.58 3.69
C LEU A 56 0.21 -10.06 3.46
N LEU A 57 0.13 -9.26 4.54
CA LEU A 57 0.20 -7.80 4.41
C LEU A 57 1.59 -7.28 4.80
N GLN A 58 2.13 -6.38 3.98
CA GLN A 58 3.19 -5.46 4.36
C GLN A 58 2.57 -4.07 4.52
N PHE A 59 2.61 -3.51 5.72
CA PHE A 59 2.10 -2.17 5.95
C PHE A 59 3.11 -1.09 5.56
N CYS A 60 2.62 -0.07 4.88
CA CYS A 60 3.44 1.02 4.35
C CYS A 60 4.07 1.88 5.44
N TRP A 61 5.39 1.87 5.53
CA TRP A 61 6.15 2.67 6.48
C TRP A 61 6.04 4.18 6.26
N SER A 62 5.84 4.64 5.02
CA SER A 62 5.60 6.07 4.75
C SER A 62 4.37 6.58 5.50
N HIS A 63 3.27 5.81 5.51
CA HIS A 63 2.05 6.15 6.24
C HIS A 63 2.26 6.09 7.76
N ILE A 64 2.97 5.08 8.26
CA ILE A 64 3.28 4.95 9.69
C ILE A 64 4.09 6.15 10.17
N LEU A 65 5.13 6.53 9.44
CA LEU A 65 5.98 7.68 9.77
C LEU A 65 5.24 9.01 9.64
N LYS A 66 4.37 9.17 8.63
CA LYS A 66 3.51 10.34 8.49
C LYS A 66 2.59 10.50 9.70
N ASN A 67 1.88 9.45 10.08
CA ASN A 67 0.96 9.47 11.23
C ASN A 67 1.71 9.72 12.55
N SER A 68 2.87 9.10 12.75
CA SER A 68 3.69 9.35 13.94
C SER A 68 4.25 10.77 14.00
N LYS A 69 4.52 11.41 12.84
CA LYS A 69 4.92 12.83 12.77
C LYS A 69 3.79 13.76 13.20
N GLU A 70 2.55 13.44 12.87
CA GLU A 70 1.37 14.15 13.34
C GLU A 70 1.24 14.00 14.87
N LEU A 71 1.41 12.78 15.41
CA LEU A 71 1.46 12.59 16.87
C LEU A 71 2.56 13.41 17.55
N ALA A 72 3.73 13.56 16.91
CA ALA A 72 4.84 14.35 17.44
C ALA A 72 4.51 15.85 17.53
N LYS A 73 3.65 16.35 16.64
CA LYS A 73 3.17 17.74 16.67
C LYS A 73 2.14 17.94 17.79
N ASP A 74 1.19 17.01 17.93
CA ASP A 74 -0.01 17.21 18.72
C ASP A 74 0.15 16.75 20.18
N PHE A 75 1.07 15.80 20.48
CA PHE A 75 1.17 15.14 21.77
C PHE A 75 2.55 15.30 22.46
N GLY A 76 3.26 16.38 22.20
CA GLY A 76 4.45 16.80 22.93
C GLY A 76 5.54 15.72 23.04
N ALA A 77 6.11 15.56 24.26
CA ALA A 77 7.25 14.66 24.49
C ALA A 77 6.96 13.19 24.12
N ASN A 78 5.75 12.67 24.42
CA ASN A 78 5.38 11.29 24.12
C ASN A 78 5.26 11.05 22.61
N GLY A 79 4.61 11.95 21.88
CA GLY A 79 4.51 11.86 20.41
C GLY A 79 5.89 11.97 19.74
N LYS A 80 6.71 12.93 20.19
CA LYS A 80 8.10 13.10 19.69
C LYS A 80 8.95 11.83 19.93
N TYR A 81 8.84 11.23 21.10
CA TYR A 81 9.55 10.00 21.44
C TYR A 81 9.16 8.85 20.48
N VAL A 82 7.84 8.60 20.32
CA VAL A 82 7.34 7.54 19.41
C VAL A 82 7.82 7.78 17.98
N HIS A 83 7.70 9.01 17.47
CA HIS A 83 8.17 9.32 16.12
C HIS A 83 9.67 9.12 15.95
N LYS A 84 10.50 9.56 16.91
CA LYS A 84 11.96 9.37 16.88
C LYS A 84 12.32 7.87 16.85
N LYS A 85 11.72 7.08 17.73
CA LYS A 85 11.95 5.62 17.79
C LYS A 85 11.53 4.93 16.50
N LEU A 86 10.35 5.22 15.96
CA LEU A 86 9.91 4.64 14.69
C LEU A 86 10.81 5.01 13.51
N LYS A 87 11.37 6.22 13.48
CA LYS A 87 12.37 6.58 12.47
C LYS A 87 13.63 5.72 12.60
N GLN A 88 14.11 5.49 13.82
CA GLN A 88 15.29 4.65 14.07
C GLN A 88 15.03 3.20 13.65
N ILE A 89 13.91 2.61 14.09
CA ILE A 89 13.50 1.24 13.73
C ILE A 89 13.41 1.10 12.20
N TYR A 90 12.75 2.05 11.53
CA TYR A 90 12.63 2.01 10.08
C TYR A 90 13.97 2.16 9.35
N ALA A 91 14.88 2.99 9.85
CA ALA A 91 16.21 3.14 9.27
C ALA A 91 17.01 1.84 9.35
N LEU A 92 16.99 1.16 10.51
CA LEU A 92 17.60 -0.15 10.69
C LEU A 92 16.97 -1.20 9.75
N ALA A 93 15.65 -1.32 9.77
CA ALA A 93 14.92 -2.25 8.91
C ALA A 93 15.18 -2.00 7.42
N LYS A 94 15.25 -0.74 6.99
CA LYS A 94 15.56 -0.37 5.60
C LYS A 94 16.97 -0.80 5.18
N GLY A 95 17.94 -0.71 6.10
CA GLY A 95 19.30 -1.21 5.87
C GLY A 95 19.37 -2.72 5.66
N LEU A 96 18.39 -3.46 6.20
CA LEU A 96 18.27 -4.92 6.08
C LEU A 96 17.35 -5.38 4.95
N LYS A 97 16.82 -4.46 4.15
CA LYS A 97 15.88 -4.78 3.05
C LYS A 97 16.41 -5.90 2.16
N HIS A 98 15.63 -6.97 1.99
CA HIS A 98 15.92 -8.17 1.17
C HIS A 98 17.14 -9.00 1.58
N LYS A 99 17.75 -8.72 2.73
CA LYS A 99 18.96 -9.42 3.19
C LYS A 99 18.97 -9.75 4.67
N GLY A 100 17.90 -9.43 5.39
CA GLY A 100 17.76 -9.75 6.80
C GLY A 100 17.30 -11.18 7.02
N THR A 101 17.47 -11.66 8.25
CA THR A 101 17.00 -12.97 8.73
C THR A 101 15.76 -12.83 9.59
N ASP A 102 15.10 -13.95 9.90
CA ASP A 102 13.94 -13.96 10.79
C ASP A 102 14.29 -13.51 12.22
N GLU A 103 15.51 -13.80 12.69
CA GLU A 103 16.00 -13.31 14.00
C GLU A 103 16.10 -11.78 14.01
N MET A 104 16.59 -11.18 12.92
CA MET A 104 16.64 -9.71 12.78
C MET A 104 15.22 -9.10 12.73
N VAL A 105 14.28 -9.78 12.10
CA VAL A 105 12.86 -9.36 12.12
C VAL A 105 12.31 -9.42 13.55
N GLN A 106 12.58 -10.49 14.31
CA GLN A 106 12.18 -10.62 15.71
C GLN A 106 12.78 -9.50 16.58
N GLN A 107 14.04 -9.13 16.37
CA GLN A 107 14.67 -8.00 17.09
C GLN A 107 13.94 -6.68 16.78
N LEU A 108 13.64 -6.41 15.50
CA LEU A 108 12.88 -5.22 15.11
C LEU A 108 11.45 -5.21 15.68
N GLN A 109 10.81 -6.37 15.78
CA GLN A 109 9.51 -6.54 16.43
C GLN A 109 9.62 -6.25 17.93
N GLY A 110 10.69 -6.70 18.59
CA GLY A 110 11.01 -6.39 19.99
C GLY A 110 11.02 -4.89 20.26
N GLU A 111 11.66 -4.09 19.39
CA GLU A 111 11.66 -2.61 19.49
C GLU A 111 10.24 -2.00 19.41
N ILE A 112 9.34 -2.59 18.64
CA ILE A 112 7.92 -2.16 18.61
C ILE A 112 7.19 -2.53 19.90
N ILE A 113 7.48 -3.73 20.46
CA ILE A 113 6.90 -4.19 21.72
C ILE A 113 7.37 -3.30 22.88
N GLU A 114 8.63 -2.89 22.90
CA GLU A 114 9.15 -1.95 23.90
C GLU A 114 8.39 -0.62 23.89
N LEU A 115 8.00 -0.12 22.72
CA LEU A 115 7.14 1.06 22.65
C LEU A 115 5.80 0.85 23.36
N LEU A 116 5.21 -0.35 23.26
CA LEU A 116 3.94 -0.65 23.92
C LEU A 116 4.04 -0.70 25.45
N ASN A 117 5.19 -1.17 25.96
CA ASN A 117 5.43 -1.31 27.41
C ASN A 117 5.62 0.04 28.13
N ARG A 118 5.78 1.12 27.36
CA ARG A 118 5.94 2.46 27.93
C ARG A 118 4.58 3.04 28.33
N HIS A 119 4.56 3.77 29.46
CA HIS A 119 3.38 4.52 29.89
C HIS A 119 3.21 5.79 29.04
N TYR A 120 2.01 6.00 28.50
CA TYR A 120 1.61 7.20 27.73
C TYR A 120 0.45 7.91 28.42
N LYS A 121 0.61 9.20 28.76
CA LYS A 121 -0.48 10.04 29.28
C LYS A 121 -1.62 10.20 28.27
N SER A 122 -1.30 10.22 26.96
CA SER A 122 -2.28 10.36 25.89
C SER A 122 -2.82 9.01 25.43
N LYS A 123 -4.15 8.83 25.54
CA LYS A 123 -4.87 7.68 25.00
C LYS A 123 -4.69 7.53 23.50
N THR A 124 -4.52 8.64 22.75
CA THR A 124 -4.31 8.62 21.30
C THR A 124 -2.96 8.04 20.96
N VAL A 125 -1.89 8.46 21.64
CA VAL A 125 -0.53 7.89 21.44
C VAL A 125 -0.53 6.40 21.78
N TRP A 126 -1.14 6.02 22.91
CA TRP A 126 -1.25 4.61 23.31
C TRP A 126 -2.00 3.77 22.27
N LYS A 127 -3.16 4.24 21.78
CA LYS A 127 -3.92 3.55 20.73
C LYS A 127 -3.12 3.37 19.43
N PHE A 128 -2.32 4.37 19.05
CA PHE A 128 -1.48 4.28 17.87
C PHE A 128 -0.42 3.18 18.03
N VAL A 129 0.30 3.17 19.16
CA VAL A 129 1.33 2.17 19.45
C VAL A 129 0.71 0.76 19.57
N LYS A 130 -0.41 0.63 20.29
CA LYS A 130 -1.16 -0.64 20.37
C LYS A 130 -1.58 -1.14 18.99
N GLY A 131 -1.98 -0.23 18.10
CA GLY A 131 -2.29 -0.58 16.71
C GLY A 131 -1.09 -1.06 15.92
N LEU A 132 0.12 -0.52 16.16
CA LEU A 132 1.35 -1.03 15.53
C LEU A 132 1.67 -2.45 16.01
N ASN A 133 1.55 -2.71 17.30
CA ASN A 133 1.77 -4.04 17.87
C ASN A 133 0.80 -5.08 17.31
N LYS A 134 -0.48 -4.71 17.09
CA LYS A 134 -1.45 -5.59 16.43
C LYS A 134 -1.06 -5.94 14.99
N ASP A 135 -0.37 -5.03 14.31
CA ASP A 135 0.03 -5.17 12.92
C ASP A 135 1.47 -5.67 12.76
N ILE A 136 2.11 -6.12 13.83
CA ILE A 136 3.55 -6.35 13.95
C ILE A 136 4.10 -7.28 12.87
N ASP A 137 3.38 -8.35 12.53
CA ASP A 137 3.77 -9.32 11.50
C ASP A 137 3.79 -8.71 10.09
N GLY A 138 3.09 -7.62 9.89
CA GLY A 138 3.03 -6.90 8.62
C GLY A 138 3.98 -5.71 8.52
N LEU A 139 4.82 -5.45 9.52
CA LEU A 139 5.71 -4.29 9.51
C LEU A 139 7.04 -4.55 8.80
N PHE A 140 7.52 -5.79 8.81
CA PHE A 140 8.91 -6.10 8.45
C PHE A 140 9.09 -7.18 7.38
N ARG A 141 8.04 -7.57 6.64
CA ARG A 141 8.15 -8.60 5.59
C ARG A 141 9.13 -8.25 4.47
N PHE A 142 9.36 -6.96 4.23
CA PHE A 142 10.34 -6.48 3.25
C PHE A 142 11.80 -6.74 3.68
N VAL A 143 12.04 -7.11 4.92
CA VAL A 143 13.39 -7.41 5.43
C VAL A 143 13.87 -8.75 4.88
N THR A 144 13.01 -9.77 4.86
CA THR A 144 13.32 -11.12 4.36
C THR A 144 12.78 -11.38 2.95
N GLY A 145 11.72 -10.67 2.52
CA GLY A 145 11.08 -10.87 1.22
C GLY A 145 11.81 -10.18 0.07
N SER A 146 12.20 -10.93 -0.96
CA SER A 146 13.02 -10.45 -2.11
C SER A 146 12.36 -9.32 -2.91
N ASP A 147 11.03 -9.36 -3.07
CA ASP A 147 10.28 -8.45 -3.93
C ASP A 147 9.28 -7.57 -3.16
N VAL A 148 9.46 -7.47 -1.85
CA VAL A 148 8.56 -6.71 -0.99
C VAL A 148 9.16 -5.33 -0.69
N ASP A 149 8.45 -4.27 -1.10
CA ASP A 149 8.83 -2.91 -0.74
C ASP A 149 8.30 -2.52 0.65
N PRO A 150 9.04 -1.70 1.42
CA PRO A 150 8.57 -1.19 2.71
C PRO A 150 7.43 -0.17 2.58
N THR A 151 7.19 0.34 1.38
CA THR A 151 6.22 1.42 1.12
C THR A 151 5.38 1.12 -0.13
N ASN A 152 4.17 1.64 -0.18
CA ASN A 152 3.30 1.58 -1.36
C ASN A 152 3.44 2.79 -2.29
N ASN A 153 4.60 3.46 -2.29
CA ASN A 153 4.86 4.67 -3.06
C ASN A 153 4.61 4.50 -4.57
N ILE A 154 4.85 3.30 -5.10
CA ILE A 154 4.57 2.99 -6.52
C ILE A 154 3.08 3.16 -6.80
N SER A 155 2.23 2.53 -6.00
CA SER A 155 0.77 2.64 -6.14
C SER A 155 0.28 4.07 -5.96
N GLU A 156 0.86 4.82 -5.02
CA GLU A 156 0.53 6.24 -4.81
C GLU A 156 0.92 7.11 -6.00
N ARG A 157 2.09 6.85 -6.58
CA ARG A 157 2.54 7.55 -7.80
C ARG A 157 1.58 7.30 -8.96
N GLU A 158 1.22 6.04 -9.18
CA GLU A 158 0.28 5.67 -10.23
C GLU A 158 -1.11 6.28 -9.98
N LEU A 159 -1.57 6.36 -8.75
CA LEU A 159 -2.85 7.00 -8.40
C LEU A 159 -2.89 8.48 -8.82
N ARG A 160 -1.75 9.18 -8.86
CA ARG A 160 -1.69 10.60 -9.30
C ARG A 160 -2.18 10.80 -10.73
N ALA A 161 -1.91 9.86 -11.63
CA ALA A 161 -2.39 9.94 -13.01
C ALA A 161 -3.92 10.03 -13.07
N LEU A 162 -4.63 9.21 -12.30
CA LEU A 162 -6.08 9.24 -12.21
C LEU A 162 -6.59 10.53 -11.54
N VAL A 163 -5.89 11.04 -10.53
CA VAL A 163 -6.24 12.32 -9.86
C VAL A 163 -6.12 13.48 -10.83
N ILE A 164 -5.10 13.53 -11.67
CA ILE A 164 -4.92 14.56 -12.70
C ILE A 164 -6.06 14.49 -13.71
N ILE A 165 -6.34 13.31 -14.27
CA ILE A 165 -7.44 13.13 -15.23
C ILE A 165 -8.76 13.60 -14.61
N ARG A 166 -9.06 13.23 -13.37
CA ARG A 166 -10.26 13.67 -12.66
C ARG A 166 -10.35 15.19 -12.54
N LYS A 167 -9.24 15.86 -12.28
CA LYS A 167 -9.20 17.33 -12.15
C LYS A 167 -9.47 18.02 -13.50
N ILE A 168 -8.94 17.49 -14.60
CA ILE A 168 -9.09 18.05 -15.93
C ILE A 168 -10.49 17.79 -16.48
N SER A 169 -11.00 16.56 -16.33
CA SER A 169 -12.29 16.11 -16.89
C SER A 169 -13.50 16.33 -15.97
N ASN A 170 -13.31 16.95 -14.80
CA ASN A 170 -14.34 17.06 -13.74
C ASN A 170 -14.90 15.69 -13.29
N GLY A 171 -14.15 14.61 -13.55
CA GLY A 171 -14.49 13.25 -13.18
C GLY A 171 -15.47 12.55 -14.12
N SER A 172 -15.89 11.36 -13.76
CA SER A 172 -16.81 10.55 -14.56
C SER A 172 -18.25 10.70 -14.06
N ARG A 173 -19.16 11.10 -14.93
CA ARG A 173 -20.60 11.28 -14.60
C ARG A 173 -21.38 9.96 -14.61
N SER A 174 -20.87 8.92 -15.27
CA SER A 174 -21.53 7.62 -15.39
C SER A 174 -20.61 6.46 -14.97
N ARG A 175 -21.21 5.31 -14.65
CA ARG A 175 -20.46 4.07 -14.38
C ARG A 175 -19.68 3.59 -15.61
N ARG A 176 -20.28 3.74 -16.81
CA ARG A 176 -19.63 3.38 -18.09
C ARG A 176 -18.39 4.22 -18.32
N GLY A 177 -18.49 5.56 -18.17
CA GLY A 177 -17.34 6.47 -18.29
C GLY A 177 -16.25 6.20 -17.27
N ALA A 178 -16.61 5.92 -16.00
CA ALA A 178 -15.64 5.56 -14.97
C ALA A 178 -14.89 4.27 -15.30
N ASN A 179 -15.58 3.25 -15.80
CA ASN A 179 -14.95 2.00 -16.21
C ASN A 179 -14.05 2.19 -17.44
N ALA A 180 -14.49 2.93 -18.45
CA ALA A 180 -13.69 3.24 -19.63
C ALA A 180 -12.40 3.99 -19.28
N SER A 181 -12.51 5.03 -18.43
CA SER A 181 -11.34 5.76 -17.94
C SER A 181 -10.37 4.87 -17.15
N ALA A 182 -10.88 3.99 -16.30
CA ALA A 182 -10.07 3.07 -15.53
C ALA A 182 -9.35 2.06 -16.44
N MET A 183 -10.03 1.54 -17.47
CA MET A 183 -9.47 0.59 -18.42
C MET A 183 -8.36 1.22 -19.28
N LEU A 184 -8.65 2.36 -19.91
CA LEU A 184 -7.67 3.08 -20.73
C LEU A 184 -6.43 3.46 -19.91
N LEU A 185 -6.65 3.97 -18.69
CA LEU A 185 -5.52 4.33 -17.82
C LEU A 185 -4.71 3.11 -17.41
N SER A 186 -5.33 1.96 -17.17
CA SER A 186 -4.63 0.70 -16.89
C SER A 186 -3.72 0.30 -18.05
N ILE A 187 -4.21 0.36 -19.28
CA ILE A 187 -3.41 0.04 -20.46
C ILE A 187 -2.25 1.04 -20.61
N ILE A 188 -2.53 2.33 -20.60
CA ILE A 188 -1.52 3.38 -20.79
C ILE A 188 -0.42 3.28 -19.75
N GLN A 189 -0.77 3.14 -18.45
CA GLN A 189 0.24 3.08 -17.41
C GLN A 189 1.00 1.75 -17.39
N THR A 190 0.37 0.65 -17.81
CA THR A 190 1.05 -0.64 -18.01
C THR A 190 2.09 -0.53 -19.12
N LEU A 191 1.75 0.03 -20.28
CA LEU A 191 2.69 0.23 -21.37
C LEU A 191 3.86 1.14 -20.96
N ARG A 192 3.58 2.23 -20.24
CA ARG A 192 4.62 3.12 -19.68
C ARG A 192 5.53 2.39 -18.69
N LEU A 193 4.98 1.60 -17.78
CA LEU A 193 5.75 0.82 -16.82
C LEU A 193 6.67 -0.20 -17.53
N GLN A 194 6.19 -0.77 -18.63
CA GLN A 194 6.96 -1.68 -19.51
C GLN A 194 7.91 -0.94 -20.47
N LYS A 195 7.98 0.39 -20.42
CA LYS A 195 8.79 1.24 -21.32
C LYS A 195 8.44 1.04 -22.81
N LYS A 196 7.21 0.67 -23.13
CA LYS A 196 6.70 0.54 -24.49
C LYS A 196 6.16 1.87 -25.01
N ASN A 197 6.15 2.04 -26.34
CA ASN A 197 5.46 3.15 -26.98
C ASN A 197 3.95 3.00 -26.76
N VAL A 198 3.34 4.03 -26.16
CA VAL A 198 1.92 3.98 -25.78
C VAL A 198 1.01 3.98 -27.00
N LEU A 199 1.36 4.76 -28.07
CA LEU A 199 0.54 4.83 -29.25
C LEU A 199 0.56 3.51 -30.04
N GLU A 200 1.74 2.96 -30.28
CA GLU A 200 1.91 1.66 -30.92
C GLU A 200 1.18 0.56 -30.15
N GLY A 201 1.39 0.48 -28.83
CA GLY A 201 0.72 -0.52 -28.00
C GLY A 201 -0.81 -0.39 -27.98
N LEU A 202 -1.37 0.82 -28.07
CA LEU A 202 -2.81 1.00 -28.22
C LEU A 202 -3.30 0.56 -29.61
N CYS A 203 -2.56 0.86 -30.67
CA CYS A 203 -2.88 0.38 -32.03
C CYS A 203 -2.85 -1.14 -32.11
N ASP A 204 -1.85 -1.77 -31.50
CA ASP A 204 -1.74 -3.24 -31.46
C ASP A 204 -2.96 -3.89 -30.76
N ILE A 205 -3.36 -3.34 -29.61
CA ILE A 205 -4.53 -3.86 -28.86
C ILE A 205 -5.83 -3.69 -29.65
N ILE A 206 -5.99 -2.59 -30.38
CA ILE A 206 -7.20 -2.33 -31.19
C ILE A 206 -7.23 -3.26 -32.41
N ASN A 207 -6.11 -3.46 -33.06
CA ASN A 207 -6.02 -4.27 -34.27
C ASN A 207 -6.01 -5.78 -33.98
N ASN A 208 -5.53 -6.19 -32.80
CA ASN A 208 -5.39 -7.58 -32.38
C ASN A 208 -6.05 -7.84 -30.99
N PRO A 209 -7.37 -7.71 -30.85
CA PRO A 209 -8.04 -7.80 -29.55
C PRO A 209 -7.95 -9.18 -28.89
N SER A 210 -7.62 -10.22 -29.63
CA SER A 210 -7.51 -11.61 -29.15
C SER A 210 -6.12 -11.96 -28.61
N GLY A 211 -5.14 -11.07 -28.72
CA GLY A 211 -3.75 -11.29 -28.30
C GLY A 211 -3.40 -10.76 -26.91
N TYR A 212 -4.41 -10.27 -26.12
CA TYR A 212 -4.20 -9.65 -24.82
C TYR A 212 -5.19 -10.15 -23.76
#